data_4063554f4686860fdca1c659b937727b
#
_entry.id   4063554f4686860fdca1c659b937727b
#
_cell.length_a   1.000
_cell.length_b   1.000
_cell.length_c   1.000
_cell.angle_alpha   90.00
_cell.angle_beta   90.00
_cell.angle_gamma   90.00
#
_symmetry.space_group_name_H-M   'P 1'
#
loop_
_entity.id
_entity.type
_entity.pdbx_description
1 polymer ?
#
loop_
_entity_poly.entity_id
_entity_poly.type
_entity_poly.pdbx_seq_one_letter_code
_entity_poly.pdbx_strand_id
1 'polypeptide(L)' 'MLKESTRMLLHYATGLGILVAGGVHLFTVFLTGPYVQNLAFGSVMMVYRNILLAVTLELLLLFVDYHALNGIRII' A
#
# COMPACT_ATOMS: atom_id res chain seq x y z
N MET A 1 -10.55 1.41 -25.47
CA MET A 1 -9.81 2.34 -24.62
C MET A 1 -10.69 2.96 -23.56
N LEU A 2 -10.11 3.30 -22.41
CA LEU A 2 -10.88 3.90 -21.33
C LEU A 2 -11.27 5.34 -21.67
N LYS A 3 -12.48 5.72 -21.28
CA LYS A 3 -12.91 7.13 -21.35
C LYS A 3 -12.09 7.98 -20.40
N GLU A 4 -11.99 9.27 -20.71
CA GLU A 4 -11.27 10.21 -19.83
C GLU A 4 -11.84 10.25 -18.42
N SER A 5 -13.16 10.20 -18.29
CA SER A 5 -13.80 10.18 -16.98
C SER A 5 -13.41 8.92 -16.18
N THR A 6 -13.30 7.77 -16.85
CA THR A 6 -12.85 6.53 -16.22
C THR A 6 -11.38 6.63 -15.81
N ARG A 7 -10.53 7.23 -16.66
CA ARG A 7 -9.12 7.43 -16.33
C ARG A 7 -8.95 8.32 -15.11
N MET A 8 -9.71 9.39 -15.03
CA MET A 8 -9.66 10.29 -13.88
C MET A 8 -10.14 9.60 -12.62
N LEU A 9 -11.21 8.82 -12.72
CA LEU A 9 -11.71 8.04 -11.59
C LEU A 9 -10.66 7.06 -11.09
N LEU A 10 -10.02 6.33 -12.01
CA LEU A 10 -8.95 5.39 -11.65
C LEU A 10 -7.73 6.11 -11.06
N HIS A 11 -7.44 7.30 -11.55
CA HIS A 11 -6.35 8.11 -11.00
C HIS A 11 -6.62 8.48 -9.55
N TYR A 12 -7.80 8.97 -9.24
CA TYR A 12 -8.19 9.28 -7.87
C TYR A 12 -8.26 8.03 -6.99
N ALA A 13 -8.81 6.95 -7.53
CA ALA A 13 -8.90 5.68 -6.80
C ALA A 13 -7.53 5.12 -6.46
N THR A 14 -6.58 5.16 -7.40
CA THR A 14 -5.21 4.70 -7.13
C THR A 14 -4.49 5.63 -6.16
N GLY A 15 -4.72 6.93 -6.24
CA GLY A 15 -4.18 7.89 -5.28
C GLY A 15 -4.64 7.60 -3.86
N LEU A 16 -5.94 7.36 -3.69
CA LEU A 16 -6.49 6.97 -2.39
C LEU A 16 -5.93 5.63 -1.93
N GLY A 17 -5.81 4.67 -2.85
CA GLY A 17 -5.22 3.36 -2.55
C GLY A 17 -3.77 3.49 -2.06
N ILE A 18 -2.99 4.38 -2.67
CA ILE A 18 -1.61 4.65 -2.24
C ILE A 18 -1.60 5.19 -0.81
N LEU A 19 -2.48 6.12 -0.49
CA LEU A 19 -2.55 6.70 0.87
C LEU A 19 -2.91 5.62 1.89
N VAL A 20 -3.90 4.81 1.62
CA VAL A 20 -4.34 3.75 2.54
C VAL A 20 -3.27 2.68 2.68
N ALA A 21 -2.78 2.14 1.58
CA ALA A 21 -1.76 1.09 1.62
C ALA A 21 -0.45 1.59 2.22
N GLY A 22 -0.05 2.82 1.86
CA GLY A 22 1.13 3.45 2.42
C GLY A 22 1.00 3.68 3.92
N GLY A 23 -0.16 4.17 4.36
CA GLY A 23 -0.44 4.38 5.77
C GLY A 23 -0.38 3.08 6.57
N VAL A 24 -1.02 2.03 6.07
CA VAL A 24 -0.98 0.70 6.71
C VAL A 24 0.44 0.16 6.75
N HIS A 25 1.18 0.31 5.65
CA HIS A 25 2.57 -0.15 5.56
C HIS A 25 3.45 0.54 6.60
N LEU A 26 3.39 1.87 6.66
CA LEU A 26 4.18 2.65 7.62
C LEU A 26 3.77 2.37 9.06
N PHE A 27 2.48 2.27 9.32
CA PHE A 27 1.97 1.91 10.64
C PHE A 27 2.56 0.57 11.07
N THR A 28 2.54 -0.43 10.19
CA THR A 28 3.05 -1.76 10.49
C THR A 28 4.55 -1.72 10.77
N VAL A 29 5.32 -0.99 9.97
CA VAL A 29 6.78 -0.89 10.15
C VAL A 29 7.14 -0.22 11.46
N PHE A 30 6.52 0.94 11.75
CA PHE A 30 6.96 1.77 12.86
C PHE A 30 6.35 1.39 14.20
N LEU A 31 5.10 0.93 14.21
CA LEU A 31 4.39 0.71 15.46
C LEU A 31 4.40 -0.75 15.94
N THR A 32 4.59 -1.72 15.06
CA THR A 32 4.58 -3.12 15.47
C THR A 32 5.96 -3.75 15.55
N GLY A 33 6.93 -3.25 14.78
CA GLY A 33 8.25 -3.87 14.65
C GLY A 33 8.98 -4.11 15.96
N PRO A 34 9.21 -3.07 16.78
CA PRO A 34 10.01 -3.24 18.00
C PRO A 34 9.31 -4.05 19.10
N TYR A 35 7.99 -4.03 19.15
CA TYR A 35 7.23 -4.60 20.24
C TYR A 35 6.88 -6.08 20.04
N VAL A 36 6.67 -6.48 18.79
CA VAL A 36 6.24 -7.86 18.47
C VAL A 36 7.27 -8.88 18.93
N GLN A 37 8.55 -8.56 18.84
CA GLN A 37 9.63 -9.47 19.19
C GLN A 37 9.66 -9.82 20.68
N ASN A 38 9.12 -8.96 21.54
CA ASN A 38 9.14 -9.15 22.98
C ASN A 38 7.87 -9.77 23.54
N LEU A 39 6.90 -10.12 22.67
CA LEU A 39 5.63 -10.69 23.10
C LEU A 39 5.72 -12.22 23.12
N ALA A 40 4.95 -12.83 24.03
CA ALA A 40 4.87 -14.28 24.15
C ALA A 40 4.38 -14.93 22.84
N PHE A 41 3.51 -14.27 22.10
CA PHE A 41 3.01 -14.71 20.81
C PHE A 41 3.70 -14.00 19.65
N GLY A 42 4.93 -13.53 19.86
CA GLY A 42 5.67 -12.73 18.90
C GLY A 42 5.92 -13.43 17.58
N SER A 43 6.16 -14.75 17.60
CA SER A 43 6.41 -15.49 16.37
C SER A 43 5.18 -15.51 15.45
N VAL A 44 3.97 -15.64 16.01
CA VAL A 44 2.72 -15.59 15.25
C VAL A 44 2.51 -14.19 14.69
N MET A 45 2.68 -13.18 15.53
CA MET A 45 2.53 -11.78 15.11
C MET A 45 3.53 -11.41 14.00
N MET A 46 4.76 -11.94 14.07
CA MET A 46 5.76 -11.71 13.03
C MET A 46 5.33 -12.27 11.68
N VAL A 47 4.66 -13.42 11.65
CA VAL A 47 4.14 -13.98 10.40
C VAL A 47 3.10 -13.05 9.79
N TYR A 48 2.12 -12.62 10.59
CA TYR A 48 1.09 -11.69 10.12
C TYR A 48 1.69 -10.35 9.69
N ARG A 49 2.64 -9.84 10.44
CA ARG A 49 3.35 -8.61 10.09
C ARG A 49 4.05 -8.74 8.75
N ASN A 50 4.76 -9.83 8.51
CA ASN A 50 5.48 -10.06 7.27
C ASN A 50 4.53 -10.16 6.07
N ILE A 51 3.40 -10.85 6.24
CA ILE A 51 2.36 -10.95 5.22
C ILE A 51 1.79 -9.57 4.91
N LEU A 52 1.46 -8.81 5.94
CA LEU A 52 0.89 -7.47 5.77
C LEU A 52 1.87 -6.52 5.07
N LEU A 53 3.15 -6.56 5.44
CA LEU A 53 4.18 -5.77 4.79
C LEU A 53 4.33 -6.14 3.31
N ALA A 54 4.36 -7.43 3.00
CA ALA A 54 4.49 -7.91 1.63
C ALA A 54 3.30 -7.48 0.77
N VAL A 55 2.08 -7.68 1.28
CA VAL A 55 0.86 -7.34 0.55
C VAL A 55 0.76 -5.83 0.33
N THR A 56 1.00 -5.03 1.36
CA THR A 56 0.93 -3.56 1.22
C THR A 56 2.00 -3.04 0.27
N LEU A 57 3.21 -3.60 0.31
CA LEU A 57 4.27 -3.19 -0.60
C LEU A 57 3.91 -3.51 -2.06
N GLU A 58 3.36 -4.68 -2.30
CA GLU A 58 2.95 -5.09 -3.64
C GLU A 58 1.82 -4.22 -4.17
N LEU A 59 0.82 -3.94 -3.32
CA LEU A 59 -0.27 -3.04 -3.68
C LEU A 59 0.24 -1.63 -3.97
N LEU A 60 1.16 -1.13 -3.15
CA LEU A 60 1.78 0.17 -3.37
C LEU A 60 2.49 0.22 -4.71
N LEU A 61 3.23 -0.82 -5.05
CA LEU A 61 3.96 -0.89 -6.31
C LEU A 61 3.00 -0.80 -7.50
N LEU A 62 1.92 -1.58 -7.48
CA LEU A 62 0.92 -1.58 -8.54
C LEU A 62 0.20 -0.23 -8.64
N PHE A 63 -0.24 0.32 -7.51
CA PHE A 63 -0.94 1.59 -7.50
C PHE A 63 -0.06 2.75 -7.94
N VAL A 64 1.19 2.78 -7.47
CA VAL A 64 2.13 3.85 -7.83
C VAL A 64 2.46 3.77 -9.32
N ASP A 65 2.70 2.58 -9.84
CA ASP A 65 3.00 2.41 -11.27
C ASP A 65 1.86 2.94 -12.13
N TYR A 66 0.63 2.51 -11.86
CA TYR A 66 -0.53 2.97 -12.61
C TYR A 66 -0.76 4.47 -12.43
N HIS A 67 -0.71 4.94 -11.20
CA HIS A 67 -0.96 6.34 -10.87
C HIS A 67 0.06 7.26 -11.54
N ALA A 68 1.33 6.89 -11.51
CA ALA A 68 2.40 7.68 -12.12
C ALA A 68 2.26 7.72 -13.64
N LEU A 69 2.04 6.58 -14.26
CA LEU A 69 1.88 6.50 -15.72
C LEU A 69 0.64 7.26 -16.18
N ASN A 70 -0.46 7.12 -15.46
CA ASN A 70 -1.68 7.83 -15.77
C ASN A 70 -1.53 9.33 -15.54
N GLY A 71 -0.79 9.72 -14.51
CA GLY A 71 -0.48 11.12 -14.22
C GLY A 71 0.31 11.78 -15.35
N ILE A 72 1.30 11.08 -15.88
CA ILE A 72 2.08 11.55 -17.02
C ILE A 72 1.19 11.79 -18.24
N ARG A 73 0.21 10.91 -18.46
CA ARG A 73 -0.74 11.04 -19.55
C ARG A 73 -1.65 12.27 -19.42
N ILE A 74 -2.03 12.58 -18.18
CA ILE A 74 -2.93 13.70 -17.90
C ILE A 74 -2.21 15.03 -18.09
N ILE A 75 -0.94 15.09 -17.74
CA ILE A 75 -0.12 16.27 -17.89
C ILE A 75 0.24 16.49 -19.37
#